data_8041551e8e95ee59ad25de0b2f97e9ca
#
_entry.id   8041551e8e95ee59ad25de0b2f97e9ca
#
_cell.length_a   1.000
_cell.length_b   1.000
_cell.length_c   1.000
_cell.angle_alpha   90.00
_cell.angle_beta   90.00
_cell.angle_gamma   90.00
#
_symmetry.space_group_name_H-M   'P 1'
#
loop_
_entity.id
_entity.type
_entity.pdbx_description
1 polymer ?
#
loop_
_entity_poly.entity_id
_entity_poly.type
_entity_poly.pdbx_seq_one_letter_code
_entity_poly.pdbx_strand_id
1 'polypeptide(L)'
;MRQVAGTPLDHPFQWETLADFTYQKPEVALSYYFKALELAMLFKLEDYLASINFAIAENYLEKADKAQALDFANTALTFAEQAADDELQLEINELILEANSLP
;
A
#
# COMPACT_ATOMS: atom_id res chain seq x y z
N MET A 1 -17.49 12.61 -9.09
CA MET A 1 -17.01 12.67 -9.50
C MET A 1 -16.63 12.88 -10.47
N ARG A 2 -16.55 13.17 -11.03
CA ARG A 2 -16.22 13.27 -11.91
C ARG A 2 -15.31 13.52 -12.42
N GLN A 3 -14.93 13.94 -12.36
CA GLN A 3 -14.12 14.23 -12.99
C GLN A 3 -13.10 13.90 -13.23
N VAL A 4 -13.04 13.40 -12.84
CA VAL A 4 -11.85 12.91 -13.20
C VAL A 4 -11.87 12.28 -14.48
N ALA A 5 -12.92 12.35 -15.08
CA ALA A 5 -13.03 11.77 -16.38
C ALA A 5 -11.97 12.31 -17.25
N GLY A 6 -11.40 11.52 -18.03
CA GLY A 6 -10.40 11.88 -18.97
C GLY A 6 -9.09 12.15 -18.37
N THR A 7 -9.04 12.35 -17.11
CA THR A 7 -7.78 12.48 -16.58
C THR A 7 -7.37 11.17 -16.17
N PRO A 8 -6.23 11.04 -16.01
CA PRO A 8 -5.65 9.84 -15.77
C PRO A 8 -5.92 9.36 -14.44
N LEU A 9 -6.92 8.64 -14.34
CA LEU A 9 -7.00 7.67 -13.29
C LEU A 9 -5.87 6.67 -13.41
N ASP A 10 -4.93 6.99 -14.30
CA ASP A 10 -3.76 6.15 -14.48
C ASP A 10 -2.64 6.51 -13.55
N HIS A 11 -2.78 7.57 -12.76
CA HIS A 11 -1.74 7.92 -11.80
C HIS A 11 -1.99 7.17 -10.49
N PRO A 12 -0.96 6.50 -9.93
CA PRO A 12 -1.15 5.70 -8.72
C PRO A 12 -1.70 6.49 -7.54
N PHE A 13 -1.37 7.77 -7.45
CA PHE A 13 -1.84 8.61 -6.36
C PHE A 13 -3.36 8.67 -6.32
N GLN A 14 -4.00 8.73 -7.49
CA GLN A 14 -5.45 8.80 -7.54
C GLN A 14 -6.09 7.53 -7.02
N TRP A 15 -5.54 6.38 -7.39
CA TRP A 15 -6.06 5.10 -6.91
C TRP A 15 -5.81 4.90 -5.43
N GLU A 16 -4.66 5.33 -4.94
CA GLU A 16 -4.33 5.27 -3.53
C GLU A 16 -5.31 6.14 -2.72
N THR A 17 -5.61 7.32 -3.21
CA THR A 17 -6.56 8.22 -2.57
C THR A 17 -7.95 7.61 -2.50
N LEU A 18 -8.40 6.97 -3.58
CA LEU A 18 -9.69 6.30 -3.59
C LEU A 18 -9.71 5.16 -2.58
N ALA A 19 -8.63 4.41 -2.47
CA ALA A 19 -8.54 3.33 -1.50
C ALA A 19 -8.64 3.87 -0.07
N ASP A 20 -8.02 5.00 0.21
CA ASP A 20 -8.08 5.62 1.53
C ASP A 20 -9.50 6.02 1.89
N PHE A 21 -10.28 6.47 0.93
CA PHE A 21 -11.67 6.82 1.15
C PHE A 21 -12.55 5.60 1.41
N THR A 22 -12.10 4.42 0.98
CA THR A 22 -12.90 3.21 1.12
C THR A 22 -12.34 2.24 2.16
N TYR A 23 -11.50 2.76 3.06
CA TYR A 23 -10.81 1.87 4.00
C TYR A 23 -11.76 1.06 4.89
N GLN A 24 -13.01 1.52 5.07
CA GLN A 24 -13.98 0.79 5.86
C GLN A 24 -14.51 -0.46 5.14
N LYS A 25 -14.17 -0.60 3.87
CA LYS A 25 -14.50 -1.78 3.09
C LYS A 25 -13.21 -2.37 2.56
N PRO A 26 -12.53 -3.18 3.38
CA PRO A 26 -11.16 -3.60 3.07
C PRO A 26 -10.98 -4.25 1.70
N GLU A 27 -11.97 -5.00 1.25
CA GLU A 27 -11.84 -5.68 -0.03
C GLU A 27 -11.88 -4.71 -1.20
N VAL A 28 -12.71 -3.66 -1.07
CA VAL A 28 -12.77 -2.61 -2.09
C VAL A 28 -11.48 -1.81 -2.07
N ALA A 29 -11.02 -1.47 -0.87
CA ALA A 29 -9.76 -0.73 -0.72
C ALA A 29 -8.60 -1.49 -1.33
N LEU A 30 -8.52 -2.80 -1.07
CA LEU A 30 -7.46 -3.62 -1.65
C LEU A 30 -7.47 -3.56 -3.18
N SER A 31 -8.65 -3.61 -3.77
CA SER A 31 -8.79 -3.54 -5.22
C SER A 31 -8.15 -2.27 -5.76
N TYR A 32 -8.42 -1.13 -5.12
CA TYR A 32 -7.83 0.14 -5.53
C TYR A 32 -6.32 0.18 -5.29
N TYR A 33 -5.87 -0.37 -4.17
CA TYR A 33 -4.44 -0.41 -3.87
C TYR A 33 -3.68 -1.26 -4.89
N PHE A 34 -4.25 -2.40 -5.30
CA PHE A 34 -3.61 -3.22 -6.32
C PHE A 34 -3.54 -2.51 -7.66
N LYS A 35 -4.57 -1.73 -7.99
CA LYS A 35 -4.53 -0.93 -9.21
C LYS A 35 -3.44 0.14 -9.12
N ALA A 36 -3.34 0.81 -7.98
CA ALA A 36 -2.28 1.79 -7.77
C ALA A 36 -0.91 1.15 -7.85
N LEU A 37 -0.76 -0.05 -7.30
CA LEU A 37 0.49 -0.79 -7.35
C LEU A 37 0.90 -1.07 -8.79
N GLU A 38 -0.05 -1.53 -9.59
CA GLU A 38 0.19 -1.84 -10.98
C GLU A 38 0.72 -0.61 -11.74
N LEU A 39 0.09 0.54 -11.52
CA LEU A 39 0.50 1.77 -12.17
C LEU A 39 1.85 2.26 -11.66
N ALA A 40 2.10 2.14 -10.36
CA ALA A 40 3.38 2.54 -9.81
C ALA A 40 4.52 1.69 -10.35
N MET A 41 4.27 0.40 -10.55
CA MET A 41 5.26 -0.49 -11.15
C MET A 41 5.50 -0.13 -12.61
N LEU A 42 4.43 0.16 -13.33
CA LEU A 42 4.52 0.50 -14.74
C LEU A 42 5.34 1.77 -14.97
N PHE A 43 5.15 2.77 -14.11
CA PHE A 43 5.84 4.04 -14.23
C PHE A 43 7.10 4.14 -13.38
N LYS A 44 7.46 3.06 -12.67
CA LYS A 44 8.67 2.98 -11.83
C LYS A 44 8.71 4.07 -10.76
N LEU A 45 7.59 4.29 -10.11
CA LEU A 45 7.46 5.32 -9.07
C LEU A 45 7.75 4.68 -7.70
N GLU A 46 9.02 4.62 -7.34
CA GLU A 46 9.46 3.87 -6.17
C GLU A 46 8.89 4.39 -4.86
N ASP A 47 8.74 5.70 -4.75
CA ASP A 47 8.14 6.27 -3.53
C ASP A 47 6.73 5.76 -3.31
N TYR A 48 5.97 5.67 -4.40
CA TYR A 48 4.61 5.15 -4.32
C TYR A 48 4.61 3.65 -4.07
N LEU A 49 5.60 2.93 -4.61
CA LEU A 49 5.67 1.49 -4.39
C LEU A 49 5.80 1.17 -2.90
N ALA A 50 6.63 1.92 -2.18
CA ALA A 50 6.79 1.71 -0.75
C ALA A 50 5.49 1.96 0.00
N SER A 51 4.86 3.10 -0.25
CA SER A 51 3.66 3.51 0.45
C SER A 51 2.47 2.59 0.14
N ILE A 52 2.32 2.19 -1.12
CA ILE A 52 1.21 1.33 -1.53
C ILE A 52 1.37 -0.07 -0.92
N ASN A 53 2.56 -0.64 -0.97
CA ASN A 53 2.78 -1.94 -0.36
C ASN A 53 2.53 -1.91 1.14
N PHE A 54 2.90 -0.82 1.80
CA PHE A 54 2.60 -0.64 3.21
C PHE A 54 1.10 -0.61 3.47
N ALA A 55 0.35 0.13 2.66
CA ALA A 55 -1.11 0.21 2.80
C ALA A 55 -1.76 -1.15 2.58
N ILE A 56 -1.26 -1.93 1.63
CA ILE A 56 -1.77 -3.28 1.40
C ILE A 56 -1.47 -4.16 2.61
N ALA A 57 -0.26 -4.05 3.17
CA ALA A 57 0.11 -4.81 4.35
C ALA A 57 -0.79 -4.48 5.53
N GLU A 58 -1.10 -3.20 5.73
CA GLU A 58 -2.02 -2.78 6.78
C GLU A 58 -3.40 -3.41 6.60
N ASN A 59 -3.85 -3.48 5.36
CA ASN A 59 -5.15 -4.06 5.05
C ASN A 59 -5.20 -5.53 5.41
N TYR A 60 -4.15 -6.27 5.08
CA TYR A 60 -4.08 -7.68 5.43
C TYR A 60 -3.91 -7.88 6.93
N LEU A 61 -3.22 -6.97 7.61
CA LEU A 61 -3.10 -7.03 9.06
C LEU A 61 -4.48 -6.93 9.72
N GLU A 62 -5.33 -6.02 9.22
CA GLU A 62 -6.68 -5.88 9.74
C GLU A 62 -7.51 -7.13 9.52
N LYS A 63 -7.22 -7.86 8.46
CA LYS A 63 -7.89 -9.13 8.18
C LYS A 63 -7.26 -10.29 8.94
N ALA A 64 -6.25 -10.01 9.75
CA ALA A 64 -5.50 -11.03 10.49
C ALA A 64 -4.84 -12.05 9.57
N ASP A 65 -4.49 -11.64 8.37
CA ASP A 65 -3.77 -12.47 7.41
C ASP A 65 -2.27 -12.21 7.57
N LYS A 66 -1.66 -12.93 8.49
CA LYS A 66 -0.29 -12.70 8.88
C LYS A 66 0.69 -12.88 7.70
N ALA A 67 0.50 -13.94 6.92
CA ALA A 67 1.44 -14.26 5.84
C ALA A 67 1.46 -13.15 4.80
N GLN A 68 0.30 -12.69 4.37
CA GLN A 68 0.23 -11.63 3.38
C GLN A 68 0.67 -10.29 3.95
N ALA A 69 0.31 -10.00 5.20
CA ALA A 69 0.75 -8.77 5.83
C ALA A 69 2.27 -8.68 5.87
N LEU A 70 2.93 -9.77 6.24
CA LEU A 70 4.39 -9.80 6.29
C LEU A 70 5.02 -9.70 4.90
N ASP A 71 4.45 -10.39 3.92
CA ASP A 71 4.95 -10.34 2.55
C ASP A 71 4.95 -8.91 2.01
N PHE A 72 3.83 -8.24 2.11
CA PHE A 72 3.73 -6.88 1.58
C PHE A 72 4.53 -5.89 2.43
N ALA A 73 4.60 -6.10 3.74
CA ALA A 73 5.41 -5.24 4.61
C ALA A 73 6.88 -5.34 4.27
N ASN A 74 7.39 -6.55 4.02
CA ASN A 74 8.79 -6.72 3.65
C ASN A 74 9.09 -6.10 2.29
N THR A 75 8.17 -6.20 1.35
CA THR A 75 8.33 -5.56 0.06
C THR A 75 8.35 -4.04 0.22
N ALA A 76 7.44 -3.51 1.05
CA ALA A 76 7.40 -2.08 1.32
C ALA A 76 8.70 -1.61 1.96
N LEU A 77 9.25 -2.41 2.86
CA LEU A 77 10.49 -2.05 3.53
C LEU A 77 11.65 -1.93 2.53
N THR A 78 11.72 -2.86 1.58
CA THR A 78 12.76 -2.81 0.55
C THR A 78 12.68 -1.50 -0.24
N PHE A 79 11.48 -1.12 -0.66
CA PHE A 79 11.31 0.12 -1.41
C PHE A 79 11.56 1.36 -0.54
N ALA A 80 11.17 1.31 0.73
CA ALA A 80 11.42 2.42 1.64
C ALA A 80 12.91 2.60 1.89
N GLU A 81 13.65 1.51 1.97
CA GLU A 81 15.11 1.56 2.11
C GLU A 81 15.74 2.16 0.87
N GLN A 82 15.28 1.76 -0.32
CA GLN A 82 15.78 2.31 -1.56
C GLN A 82 15.50 3.80 -1.69
N ALA A 83 14.38 4.24 -1.17
CA ALA A 83 14.00 5.65 -1.19
C ALA A 83 14.60 6.44 -0.04
N ALA A 84 15.28 5.78 0.87
CA ALA A 84 15.86 6.37 2.07
C ALA A 84 14.80 7.09 2.92
N ASP A 85 13.61 6.49 2.98
CA ASP A 85 12.50 7.06 3.75
C ASP A 85 12.51 6.45 5.14
N ASP A 86 13.23 7.10 6.05
CA ASP A 86 13.44 6.57 7.40
C ASP A 86 12.14 6.50 8.21
N GLU A 87 11.26 7.48 8.02
CA GLU A 87 9.99 7.51 8.73
C GLU A 87 9.13 6.32 8.34
N LEU A 88 9.02 6.07 7.05
CA LEU A 88 8.23 4.96 6.56
C LEU A 88 8.83 3.63 7.00
N GLN A 89 10.16 3.52 7.01
CA GLN A 89 10.82 2.31 7.51
C GLN A 89 10.43 2.00 8.95
N LEU A 90 10.34 3.02 9.79
CA LEU A 90 9.91 2.83 11.18
C LEU A 90 8.48 2.33 11.26
N GLU A 91 7.59 2.93 10.48
CA GLU A 91 6.19 2.52 10.46
C GLU A 91 6.03 1.08 9.98
N ILE A 92 6.79 0.72 8.95
CA ILE A 92 6.74 -0.63 8.41
C ILE A 92 7.25 -1.63 9.44
N ASN A 93 8.33 -1.30 10.14
CA ASN A 93 8.87 -2.19 11.17
C ASN A 93 7.89 -2.39 12.31
N GLU A 94 7.15 -1.35 12.68
CA GLU A 94 6.09 -1.48 13.67
C GLU A 94 4.98 -2.41 13.19
N LEU A 95 4.62 -2.31 11.93
CA LEU A 95 3.61 -3.20 11.36
C LEU A 95 4.09 -4.65 11.37
N ILE A 96 5.36 -4.87 11.05
CA ILE A 96 5.94 -6.21 11.06
C ILE A 96 5.87 -6.80 12.47
N LEU A 97 6.17 -6.01 13.48
CA LEU A 97 6.05 -6.47 14.87
C LEU A 97 4.62 -6.85 15.21
N GLU A 98 3.67 -6.03 14.80
CA GLU A 98 2.26 -6.32 15.03
C GLU A 98 1.84 -7.60 14.32
N ALA A 99 2.23 -7.75 13.08
CA ALA A 99 1.88 -8.95 12.30
C ALA A 99 2.46 -10.19 12.93
N ASN A 100 3.69 -10.11 13.44
CA ASN A 100 4.33 -11.24 14.09
C ASN A 100 3.65 -11.64 15.40
N SER A 101 2.90 -10.74 15.99
CA SER A 101 2.17 -11.07 17.22
C SER A 101 0.80 -11.69 16.95
N LEU A 102 0.41 -11.82 15.71
CA LEU A 102 -0.84 -12.52 15.35
C LEU A 102 -0.68 -14.02 15.59
N PRO A 103 -1.76 -14.69 16.03
CA PRO A 103 -1.70 -16.13 16.30
C PRO A 103 -1.45 -16.97 15.04
#